data_abc089c0850473c2b81905c1b5f7abae
#
_entry.id   abc089c0850473c2b81905c1b5f7abae
#
_cell.length_a   1.000
_cell.length_b   1.000
_cell.length_c   1.000
_cell.angle_alpha   90.00
_cell.angle_beta   90.00
_cell.angle_gamma   90.00
#
_symmetry.space_group_name_H-M   'P 1'
#
loop_
_entity.id
_entity.type
_entity.pdbx_description
1 polymer ?
#
loop_
_entity_poly.entity_id
_entity_poly.type
_entity_poly.pdbx_seq_one_letter_code
_entity_poly.pdbx_strand_id
1 'polypeptide(L)'
;MTEKQYRGRIAPSPTGLLHIGHAVTFWRAHERACAAGGKLVLRIEDLDRDRCRREFADAIIEDLHWFGLDWDEGPDIGGPFASYIQSQRRSRYLEAWEKLRLGGLIYPCKCSRKDVADASLAPHDENEEPIYPGTCRPRPGVEAAVSAAPAKNLQATRPPLQQRGKILPPVTAAATATAQRPLAAHWRFRVPDGERIEFVDERIGRQSAVAGRDFGDFIVWRRDDVPAYQLAVVVDDVAMRISEVARGEDLLLSTFRQLLLYRALDLVPPRFFTRH
;
A
#
# COMPACT_ATOMS: atom_id res chain seq x y z
N MET A 1 -9.70 9.07 27.24
CA MET A 1 -9.09 8.71 25.93
C MET A 1 -9.59 7.31 25.63
N THR A 2 -10.53 7.13 24.72
CA THR A 2 -11.01 5.81 24.31
C THR A 2 -9.83 5.10 23.63
N GLU A 3 -9.37 4.01 24.24
CA GLU A 3 -8.37 3.13 23.64
C GLU A 3 -8.87 2.72 22.25
N LYS A 4 -8.05 2.98 21.21
CA LYS A 4 -8.43 2.59 19.84
C LYS A 4 -8.50 1.07 19.82
N GLN A 5 -9.69 0.52 19.61
CA GLN A 5 -9.90 -0.91 19.46
C GLN A 5 -8.92 -1.49 18.44
N TYR A 6 -8.26 -2.59 18.80
CA TYR A 6 -7.39 -3.31 17.88
C TYR A 6 -8.16 -3.76 16.63
N ARG A 7 -7.53 -3.61 15.47
CA ARG A 7 -8.07 -4.08 14.18
C ARG A 7 -6.93 -4.65 13.34
N GLY A 8 -6.94 -5.97 13.17
CA GLY A 8 -6.07 -6.69 12.24
C GLY A 8 -6.75 -6.93 10.90
N ARG A 9 -5.99 -7.49 9.95
CA ARG A 9 -6.56 -7.92 8.66
C ARG A 9 -5.92 -9.21 8.15
N ILE A 10 -6.74 -10.01 7.47
CA ILE A 10 -6.36 -11.08 6.54
C ILE A 10 -6.60 -10.52 5.13
N ALA A 11 -5.59 -10.56 4.26
CA ALA A 11 -5.64 -9.87 2.97
C ALA A 11 -5.10 -10.75 1.82
N PRO A 12 -5.80 -11.84 1.48
CA PRO A 12 -5.39 -12.74 0.42
C PRO A 12 -5.62 -12.16 -0.97
N SER A 13 -4.70 -12.48 -1.91
CA SER A 13 -4.89 -12.24 -3.35
C SER A 13 -5.40 -13.52 -4.02
N PRO A 14 -6.56 -13.53 -4.70
CA PRO A 14 -7.18 -14.73 -5.26
C PRO A 14 -6.54 -15.12 -6.61
N THR A 15 -5.21 -15.33 -6.62
CA THR A 15 -4.43 -15.73 -7.79
C THR A 15 -4.20 -17.24 -7.88
N GLY A 16 -4.68 -18.00 -6.91
CA GLY A 16 -4.60 -19.45 -6.76
C GLY A 16 -5.18 -19.89 -5.41
N LEU A 17 -5.08 -21.18 -5.13
CA LEU A 17 -5.45 -21.75 -3.83
C LEU A 17 -4.49 -21.30 -2.73
N LEU A 18 -4.96 -21.33 -1.49
CA LEU A 18 -4.12 -21.05 -0.33
C LEU A 18 -3.06 -22.15 -0.14
N HIS A 19 -1.91 -21.77 0.33
CA HIS A 19 -0.85 -22.69 0.76
C HIS A 19 -0.48 -22.44 2.23
N ILE A 20 0.26 -23.37 2.84
CA ILE A 20 0.58 -23.33 4.26
C ILE A 20 1.23 -22.01 4.72
N GLY A 21 2.01 -21.37 3.86
CA GLY A 21 2.62 -20.07 4.16
C GLY A 21 1.59 -18.96 4.37
N HIS A 22 0.50 -18.95 3.59
CA HIS A 22 -0.62 -18.05 3.80
C HIS A 22 -1.34 -18.35 5.11
N ALA A 23 -1.66 -19.63 5.35
CA ALA A 23 -2.36 -20.07 6.55
C ALA A 23 -1.65 -19.61 7.83
N VAL A 24 -0.32 -19.78 7.92
CA VAL A 24 0.46 -19.35 9.08
C VAL A 24 0.42 -17.83 9.29
N THR A 25 0.48 -17.05 8.21
CA THR A 25 0.41 -15.57 8.30
C THR A 25 -0.97 -15.12 8.79
N PHE A 26 -2.03 -15.72 8.24
CA PHE A 26 -3.40 -15.39 8.59
C PHE A 26 -3.77 -15.85 10.01
N TRP A 27 -3.27 -17.01 10.41
CA TRP A 27 -3.38 -17.47 11.79
C TRP A 27 -2.77 -16.48 12.76
N ARG A 28 -1.58 -15.94 12.49
CA ARG A 28 -0.97 -14.93 13.35
C ARG A 28 -1.78 -13.65 13.45
N ALA A 29 -2.38 -13.18 12.35
CA ALA A 29 -3.27 -12.03 12.37
C ALA A 29 -4.51 -12.30 13.26
N HIS A 30 -5.08 -13.50 13.16
CA HIS A 30 -6.22 -13.94 13.94
C HIS A 30 -5.87 -14.04 15.45
N GLU A 31 -4.79 -14.76 15.80
CA GLU A 31 -4.33 -14.86 17.20
C GLU A 31 -4.16 -13.49 17.86
N ARG A 32 -3.54 -12.55 17.15
CA ARG A 32 -3.31 -11.20 17.66
C ARG A 32 -4.60 -10.41 17.84
N ALA A 33 -5.55 -10.56 16.94
CA ALA A 33 -6.87 -9.96 17.07
C ALA A 33 -7.63 -10.53 18.29
N CYS A 34 -7.63 -11.85 18.46
CA CYS A 34 -8.24 -12.52 19.60
C CYS A 34 -7.57 -12.12 20.93
N ALA A 35 -6.24 -12.14 20.99
CA ALA A 35 -5.49 -11.78 22.20
C ALA A 35 -5.72 -10.31 22.63
N ALA A 36 -5.97 -9.42 21.66
CA ALA A 36 -6.27 -8.02 21.92
C ALA A 36 -7.77 -7.74 22.17
N GLY A 37 -8.65 -8.75 22.11
CA GLY A 37 -10.10 -8.53 22.15
C GLY A 37 -10.58 -7.58 21.06
N GLY A 38 -9.90 -7.59 19.92
CA GLY A 38 -10.09 -6.68 18.81
C GLY A 38 -10.95 -7.25 17.71
N LYS A 39 -10.83 -6.68 16.52
CA LYS A 39 -11.53 -7.10 15.31
C LYS A 39 -10.56 -7.59 14.24
N LEU A 40 -11.00 -8.56 13.46
CA LEU A 40 -10.30 -9.05 12.29
C LEU A 40 -11.13 -8.72 11.03
N VAL A 41 -10.46 -8.22 10.00
CA VAL A 41 -11.06 -7.85 8.72
C VAL A 41 -10.54 -8.79 7.64
N LEU A 42 -11.43 -9.41 6.86
CA LEU A 42 -11.06 -10.08 5.63
C LEU A 42 -11.19 -9.09 4.46
N ARG A 43 -10.10 -8.93 3.69
CA ARG A 43 -10.07 -8.12 2.46
C ARG A 43 -9.53 -8.93 1.30
N ILE A 44 -10.29 -9.04 0.22
CA ILE A 44 -9.85 -9.69 -1.01
C ILE A 44 -9.07 -8.70 -1.88
N GLU A 45 -7.80 -9.02 -2.17
CA GLU A 45 -6.88 -8.18 -2.93
C GLU A 45 -6.80 -8.65 -4.39
N ASP A 46 -7.84 -8.33 -5.18
CA ASP A 46 -8.11 -8.81 -6.55
C ASP A 46 -7.70 -7.82 -7.66
N LEU A 47 -6.69 -6.99 -7.41
CA LEU A 47 -6.27 -5.98 -8.39
C LEU A 47 -5.54 -6.54 -9.62
N ASP A 48 -4.97 -7.73 -9.53
CA ASP A 48 -4.33 -8.41 -10.66
C ASP A 48 -5.40 -9.14 -11.50
N ARG A 49 -6.01 -8.40 -12.43
CA ARG A 49 -7.13 -8.88 -13.26
C ARG A 49 -6.78 -10.10 -14.10
N ASP A 50 -5.51 -10.27 -14.46
CA ASP A 50 -5.08 -11.37 -15.33
C ASP A 50 -4.97 -12.69 -14.55
N ARG A 51 -4.62 -12.63 -13.27
CA ARG A 51 -4.42 -13.80 -12.42
C ARG A 51 -5.53 -14.06 -11.42
N CYS A 52 -6.22 -13.00 -10.95
CA CYS A 52 -7.30 -13.16 -9.99
C CYS A 52 -8.53 -13.80 -10.62
N ARG A 53 -9.11 -14.78 -9.93
CA ARG A 53 -10.32 -15.47 -10.34
C ARG A 53 -11.31 -15.49 -9.19
N ARG A 54 -12.61 -15.39 -9.53
CA ARG A 54 -13.68 -15.42 -8.55
C ARG A 54 -13.71 -16.76 -7.81
N GLU A 55 -13.50 -17.85 -8.52
CA GLU A 55 -13.47 -19.19 -7.95
C GLU A 55 -12.40 -19.32 -6.85
N PHE A 56 -11.25 -18.66 -7.03
CA PHE A 56 -10.22 -18.64 -5.99
C PHE A 56 -10.61 -17.76 -4.81
N ALA A 57 -11.33 -16.65 -5.02
CA ALA A 57 -11.81 -15.83 -3.92
C ALA A 57 -12.84 -16.58 -3.07
N ASP A 58 -13.75 -17.30 -3.71
CA ASP A 58 -14.76 -18.12 -3.03
C ASP A 58 -14.09 -19.29 -2.28
N ALA A 59 -13.15 -20.02 -2.92
CA ALA A 59 -12.36 -21.07 -2.29
C ALA A 59 -11.53 -20.60 -1.09
N ILE A 60 -10.94 -19.40 -1.18
CA ILE A 60 -10.19 -18.80 -0.07
C ILE A 60 -11.07 -18.61 1.17
N ILE A 61 -12.30 -18.13 1.00
CA ILE A 61 -13.25 -17.94 2.10
C ILE A 61 -13.59 -19.30 2.73
N GLU A 62 -13.87 -20.31 1.92
CA GLU A 62 -14.15 -21.67 2.38
C GLU A 62 -12.95 -22.28 3.11
N ASP A 63 -11.75 -22.19 2.55
CA ASP A 63 -10.50 -22.70 3.14
C ASP A 63 -10.19 -22.04 4.47
N LEU A 64 -10.38 -20.72 4.59
CA LEU A 64 -10.15 -20.00 5.84
C LEU A 64 -11.11 -20.44 6.93
N HIS A 65 -12.40 -20.61 6.64
CA HIS A 65 -13.38 -21.16 7.60
C HIS A 65 -13.06 -22.61 7.97
N TRP A 66 -12.72 -23.45 6.97
CA TRP A 66 -12.28 -24.82 7.24
C TRP A 66 -11.06 -24.88 8.16
N PHE A 67 -10.13 -23.94 8.02
CA PHE A 67 -8.95 -23.82 8.85
C PHE A 67 -9.24 -23.27 10.27
N GLY A 68 -10.48 -22.84 10.52
CA GLY A 68 -10.92 -22.29 11.82
C GLY A 68 -10.59 -20.80 12.01
N LEU A 69 -10.46 -20.06 10.92
CA LEU A 69 -10.29 -18.62 10.96
C LEU A 69 -11.63 -17.92 10.71
N ASP A 70 -12.06 -17.14 11.70
CA ASP A 70 -13.23 -16.27 11.60
C ASP A 70 -12.80 -14.82 11.58
N TRP A 71 -13.65 -13.96 11.02
CA TRP A 71 -13.46 -12.51 10.95
C TRP A 71 -14.75 -11.77 11.27
N ASP A 72 -14.62 -10.49 11.66
CA ASP A 72 -15.74 -9.65 12.07
C ASP A 72 -16.32 -8.83 10.91
N GLU A 73 -15.54 -8.62 9.86
CA GLU A 73 -15.91 -7.82 8.68
C GLU A 73 -15.25 -8.43 7.44
N GLY A 74 -16.00 -8.51 6.35
CA GLY A 74 -15.49 -9.13 5.13
C GLY A 74 -16.45 -9.04 3.94
N PRO A 75 -16.07 -9.57 2.76
CA PRO A 75 -16.90 -9.52 1.57
C PRO A 75 -18.18 -10.34 1.68
N ASP A 76 -18.20 -11.36 2.51
CA ASP A 76 -19.28 -12.32 2.76
C ASP A 76 -20.24 -11.85 3.85
N ILE A 77 -19.73 -11.27 4.93
CA ILE A 77 -20.51 -10.85 6.09
C ILE A 77 -20.77 -9.34 6.15
N GLY A 78 -20.12 -8.56 5.27
CA GLY A 78 -20.25 -7.10 5.23
C GLY A 78 -19.49 -6.39 6.33
N GLY A 79 -19.91 -5.16 6.65
CA GLY A 79 -19.33 -4.31 7.69
C GLY A 79 -19.33 -2.82 7.32
N PRO A 80 -18.86 -1.93 8.22
CA PRO A 80 -18.99 -0.47 8.07
C PRO A 80 -18.07 0.15 7.02
N PHE A 81 -17.08 -0.59 6.50
CA PHE A 81 -16.08 -0.09 5.55
C PHE A 81 -16.16 -0.73 4.16
N ALA A 82 -17.30 -1.35 3.83
CA ALA A 82 -17.50 -1.98 2.52
C ALA A 82 -17.16 -1.03 1.34
N SER A 83 -16.70 -1.52 0.18
CA SER A 83 -16.50 -2.93 -0.11
C SER A 83 -15.17 -3.45 0.49
N TYR A 84 -15.13 -4.76 0.78
CA TYR A 84 -13.92 -5.48 1.22
C TYR A 84 -13.24 -6.22 0.05
N ILE A 85 -13.53 -5.80 -1.18
CA ILE A 85 -12.94 -6.30 -2.43
C ILE A 85 -12.23 -5.11 -3.09
N GLN A 86 -10.94 -5.20 -3.34
CA GLN A 86 -10.13 -4.06 -3.80
C GLN A 86 -10.54 -3.52 -5.15
N SER A 87 -10.91 -4.38 -6.11
CA SER A 87 -11.36 -3.94 -7.45
C SER A 87 -12.58 -3.01 -7.41
N GLN A 88 -13.39 -3.07 -6.36
CA GLN A 88 -14.58 -2.24 -6.16
C GLN A 88 -14.28 -0.88 -5.47
N ARG A 89 -13.01 -0.62 -5.10
CA ARG A 89 -12.62 0.55 -4.31
C ARG A 89 -11.84 1.59 -5.12
N ARG A 90 -11.85 1.49 -6.43
CA ARG A 90 -11.04 2.28 -7.37
C ARG A 90 -11.10 3.79 -7.12
N SER A 91 -12.27 4.35 -6.77
CA SER A 91 -12.43 5.79 -6.50
C SER A 91 -11.50 6.30 -5.41
N ARG A 92 -11.33 5.53 -4.32
CA ARG A 92 -10.43 5.89 -3.21
C ARG A 92 -8.97 5.92 -3.63
N TYR A 93 -8.57 4.99 -4.50
CA TYR A 93 -7.20 4.94 -5.02
C TYR A 93 -6.93 6.10 -5.98
N LEU A 94 -7.93 6.50 -6.79
CA LEU A 94 -7.81 7.68 -7.65
C LEU A 94 -7.67 8.97 -6.85
N GLU A 95 -8.40 9.14 -5.76
CA GLU A 95 -8.26 10.29 -4.85
C GLU A 95 -6.85 10.36 -4.26
N ALA A 96 -6.30 9.23 -3.81
CA ALA A 96 -4.94 9.16 -3.29
C ALA A 96 -3.90 9.44 -4.39
N TRP A 97 -4.07 8.86 -5.58
CA TRP A 97 -3.21 9.11 -6.74
C TRP A 97 -3.21 10.59 -7.12
N GLU A 98 -4.39 11.22 -7.17
CA GLU A 98 -4.51 12.64 -7.50
C GLU A 98 -3.81 13.52 -6.46
N LYS A 99 -3.95 13.21 -5.18
CA LYS A 99 -3.24 13.92 -4.09
C LYS A 99 -1.72 13.83 -4.27
N LEU A 100 -1.19 12.63 -4.58
CA LEU A 100 0.23 12.43 -4.85
C LEU A 100 0.69 13.20 -6.11
N ARG A 101 -0.13 13.21 -7.17
CA ARG A 101 0.14 13.93 -8.41
C ARG A 101 0.20 15.45 -8.21
N LEU A 102 -0.79 16.01 -7.54
CA LEU A 102 -0.84 17.44 -7.21
C LEU A 102 0.31 17.86 -6.29
N GLY A 103 0.77 16.96 -5.41
CA GLY A 103 1.95 17.16 -4.58
C GLY A 103 3.28 17.05 -5.32
N GLY A 104 3.29 16.73 -6.63
CA GLY A 104 4.51 16.52 -7.40
C GLY A 104 5.35 15.31 -6.95
N LEU A 105 4.72 14.37 -6.22
CA LEU A 105 5.41 13.22 -5.61
C LEU A 105 5.45 12.00 -6.53
N ILE A 106 4.69 12.02 -7.60
CA ILE A 106 4.66 10.95 -8.61
C ILE A 106 4.87 11.51 -10.01
N TYR A 107 5.39 10.68 -10.89
CA TYR A 107 5.65 11.04 -12.28
C TYR A 107 5.34 9.87 -13.23
N PRO A 108 5.02 10.14 -14.52
CA PRO A 108 4.75 9.10 -15.51
C PRO A 108 6.06 8.41 -15.94
N CYS A 109 6.00 7.08 -16.11
CA CYS A 109 7.12 6.25 -16.54
C CYS A 109 6.67 5.28 -17.62
N LYS A 110 7.43 5.20 -18.72
CA LYS A 110 7.17 4.33 -19.87
C LYS A 110 7.98 3.03 -19.84
N CYS A 111 8.97 2.91 -18.95
CA CYS A 111 9.85 1.75 -18.85
C CYS A 111 9.07 0.46 -18.60
N SER A 112 9.40 -0.59 -19.33
CA SER A 112 8.99 -1.97 -19.04
C SER A 112 9.84 -2.57 -17.89
N ARG A 113 9.47 -3.76 -17.41
CA ARG A 113 10.29 -4.51 -16.44
C ARG A 113 11.67 -4.83 -17.02
N LYS A 114 11.73 -5.18 -18.32
CA LYS A 114 12.99 -5.46 -19.02
C LYS A 114 13.88 -4.22 -19.06
N ASP A 115 13.34 -3.04 -19.42
CA ASP A 115 14.11 -1.81 -19.44
C ASP A 115 14.72 -1.47 -18.07
N VAL A 116 14.01 -1.78 -16.99
CA VAL A 116 14.51 -1.58 -15.63
C VAL A 116 15.63 -2.56 -15.31
N ALA A 117 15.44 -3.85 -15.62
CA ALA A 117 16.45 -4.88 -15.39
C ALA A 117 17.74 -4.64 -16.20
N ASP A 118 17.61 -4.31 -17.48
CA ASP A 118 18.75 -4.04 -18.38
C ASP A 118 19.55 -2.80 -17.96
N ALA A 119 18.88 -1.81 -17.36
CA ALA A 119 19.53 -0.58 -16.88
C ALA A 119 20.12 -0.71 -15.46
N SER A 120 19.78 -1.75 -14.73
CA SER A 120 20.34 -2.05 -13.40
C SER A 120 21.66 -2.79 -13.59
N LEU A 121 22.76 -2.05 -13.62
CA LEU A 121 24.11 -2.57 -13.90
C LEU A 121 24.73 -3.41 -12.76
N ALA A 122 24.08 -3.59 -11.63
CA ALA A 122 24.57 -4.41 -10.53
C ALA A 122 24.08 -5.85 -10.67
N PRO A 123 24.93 -6.87 -10.42
CA PRO A 123 24.46 -8.23 -10.25
C PRO A 123 23.56 -8.26 -9.01
N HIS A 124 22.27 -8.41 -9.22
CA HIS A 124 21.31 -8.66 -8.16
C HIS A 124 21.20 -10.16 -7.94
N ASP A 125 21.07 -10.60 -6.70
CA ASP A 125 20.60 -11.93 -6.39
C ASP A 125 19.28 -12.17 -7.12
N GLU A 126 19.06 -13.35 -7.67
CA GLU A 126 17.89 -13.69 -8.50
C GLU A 126 16.54 -13.39 -7.82
N ASN A 127 16.55 -13.18 -6.51
CA ASN A 127 15.39 -12.90 -5.67
C ASN A 127 15.19 -11.39 -5.33
N GLU A 128 16.12 -10.51 -5.73
CA GLU A 128 16.00 -9.07 -5.42
C GLU A 128 15.30 -8.31 -6.55
N GLU A 129 14.30 -7.50 -6.19
CA GLU A 129 13.66 -6.59 -7.14
C GLU A 129 14.65 -5.50 -7.57
N PRO A 130 14.96 -5.35 -8.88
CA PRO A 130 15.95 -4.39 -9.35
C PRO A 130 15.54 -2.96 -8.98
N ILE A 131 16.49 -2.20 -8.44
CA ILE A 131 16.29 -0.80 -8.09
C ILE A 131 16.12 0.01 -9.37
N TYR A 132 15.02 0.77 -9.46
CA TYR A 132 14.75 1.59 -10.62
C TYR A 132 15.80 2.69 -10.80
N PRO A 133 16.49 2.78 -11.96
CA PRO A 133 17.62 3.68 -12.17
C PRO A 133 17.23 5.16 -12.38
N GLY A 134 15.94 5.49 -12.32
CA GLY A 134 15.48 6.87 -12.47
C GLY A 134 15.37 7.37 -13.91
N THR A 135 15.39 6.50 -14.91
CA THR A 135 15.39 6.86 -16.36
C THR A 135 14.31 7.88 -16.77
N CYS A 136 13.09 7.76 -16.23
CA CYS A 136 11.99 8.70 -16.50
C CYS A 136 11.82 9.76 -15.39
N ARG A 137 12.69 9.77 -14.38
CA ARG A 137 12.59 10.69 -13.26
C ARG A 137 12.87 12.13 -13.72
N PRO A 138 11.95 13.08 -13.48
CA PRO A 138 12.21 14.49 -13.83
C PRO A 138 13.47 15.01 -13.13
N ARG A 139 14.36 15.66 -13.89
CA ARG A 139 15.56 16.28 -13.31
C ARG A 139 15.15 17.57 -12.57
N PRO A 140 15.80 17.89 -11.44
CA PRO A 140 15.61 19.18 -10.80
C PRO A 140 15.94 20.31 -11.79
N GLY A 141 15.00 21.26 -12.01
CA GLY A 141 15.22 22.43 -12.90
C GLY A 141 14.64 22.30 -14.32
N VAL A 142 14.11 21.16 -14.72
CA VAL A 142 13.28 21.04 -15.92
C VAL A 142 11.83 20.93 -15.47
N GLU A 143 11.16 22.06 -15.35
CA GLU A 143 9.72 22.09 -15.10
C GLU A 143 9.02 21.30 -16.18
N ALA A 144 8.36 20.22 -15.76
CA ALA A 144 7.36 19.58 -16.61
C ALA A 144 6.26 20.62 -16.84
N ALA A 145 6.14 21.11 -18.05
CA ALA A 145 5.04 21.96 -18.51
C ALA A 145 3.73 21.16 -18.51
N VAL A 146 3.19 20.94 -17.32
CA VAL A 146 1.81 20.51 -17.08
C VAL A 146 1.32 21.35 -15.90
N SER A 147 0.69 22.48 -16.28
CA SER A 147 -0.15 23.36 -15.47
C SER A 147 0.04 23.24 -13.94
N ALA A 148 0.98 24.00 -13.38
CA ALA A 148 1.15 24.17 -11.95
C ALA A 148 0.26 25.31 -11.47
N ALA A 149 -0.67 25.02 -10.60
CA ALA A 149 -1.19 26.01 -9.66
C ALA A 149 -0.09 26.29 -8.61
N PRO A 150 0.09 27.53 -8.10
CA PRO A 150 1.26 27.92 -7.32
C PRO A 150 1.26 27.22 -5.96
N ALA A 151 2.34 26.48 -5.70
CA ALA A 151 2.64 25.94 -4.37
C ALA A 151 2.99 27.07 -3.41
N LYS A 152 2.19 27.25 -2.36
CA LYS A 152 2.58 28.07 -1.21
C LYS A 152 3.75 27.40 -0.50
N ASN A 153 4.84 28.16 -0.31
CA ASN A 153 6.02 27.80 0.48
C ASN A 153 5.64 27.18 1.82
N LEU A 154 5.90 25.89 1.98
CA LEU A 154 5.91 25.21 3.26
C LEU A 154 7.38 24.97 3.63
N GLN A 155 7.96 25.92 4.35
CA GLN A 155 9.19 25.68 5.10
C GLN A 155 8.90 24.60 6.16
N ALA A 156 9.62 23.50 6.03
CA ALA A 156 9.50 22.36 6.91
C ALA A 156 10.11 22.66 8.28
N THR A 157 9.27 23.01 9.24
CA THR A 157 9.58 22.78 10.66
C THR A 157 8.94 21.47 11.05
N ARG A 158 9.78 20.49 11.32
CA ARG A 158 9.47 19.11 11.68
C ARG A 158 8.85 19.04 13.09
N PRO A 159 7.65 18.52 13.30
CA PRO A 159 7.26 17.95 14.58
C PRO A 159 7.55 16.42 14.58
N PRO A 160 7.87 15.83 15.74
CA PRO A 160 8.08 14.40 15.86
C PRO A 160 6.80 13.62 15.56
N LEU A 161 6.96 12.36 15.14
CA LEU A 161 5.97 11.40 14.62
C LEU A 161 4.80 11.03 15.56
N GLN A 162 4.51 11.86 16.55
CA GLN A 162 3.37 11.65 17.45
C GLN A 162 2.46 12.89 17.42
N GLN A 163 1.22 12.65 17.03
CA GLN A 163 0.04 13.51 17.07
C GLN A 163 -0.33 14.23 15.76
N ARG A 164 -1.32 13.68 15.10
CA ARG A 164 -2.58 14.23 14.57
C ARG A 164 -3.12 13.36 13.42
N GLY A 165 -3.90 12.33 13.77
CA GLY A 165 -4.67 11.58 12.77
C GLY A 165 -5.87 12.41 12.30
N LYS A 166 -5.92 12.77 11.03
CA LYS A 166 -7.16 13.13 10.35
C LYS A 166 -7.73 11.88 9.69
N ILE A 167 -8.93 11.52 10.10
CA ILE A 167 -9.75 10.49 9.47
C ILE A 167 -10.25 11.10 8.16
N LEU A 168 -10.11 10.39 7.04
CA LEU A 168 -10.78 10.77 5.80
C LEU A 168 -12.30 10.80 6.05
N PRO A 169 -12.99 11.90 5.73
CA PRO A 169 -14.44 11.97 5.88
C PRO A 169 -15.11 10.94 4.94
N PRO A 170 -16.34 10.50 5.27
CA PRO A 170 -17.12 9.68 4.37
C PRO A 170 -17.33 10.42 3.05
N VAL A 171 -17.14 9.74 1.94
CA VAL A 171 -17.26 10.29 0.59
C VAL A 171 -18.71 10.71 0.38
N THR A 172 -18.99 12.01 0.42
CA THR A 172 -20.22 12.56 -0.15
C THR A 172 -20.08 12.58 -1.67
N ALA A 173 -21.09 12.05 -2.37
CA ALA A 173 -21.14 11.84 -3.82
C ALA A 173 -21.23 13.14 -4.66
N ALA A 174 -20.43 14.16 -4.34
CA ALA A 174 -20.48 15.46 -5.01
C ALA A 174 -19.07 15.99 -5.36
N ALA A 175 -18.29 15.22 -6.11
CA ALA A 175 -17.10 15.73 -6.78
C ALA A 175 -16.88 14.99 -8.12
N THR A 176 -17.84 15.14 -9.04
CA THR A 176 -17.62 14.91 -10.48
C THR A 176 -16.92 16.13 -11.09
N ALA A 177 -15.79 16.52 -10.55
CA ALA A 177 -14.86 17.38 -11.26
C ALA A 177 -13.94 16.43 -12.05
N THR A 178 -13.77 16.70 -13.32
CA THR A 178 -12.97 16.01 -14.34
C THR A 178 -11.62 15.54 -13.80
N ALA A 179 -11.63 14.44 -13.01
CA ALA A 179 -10.41 13.82 -12.52
C ALA A 179 -9.63 13.35 -13.75
N GLN A 180 -8.47 13.93 -13.97
CA GLN A 180 -7.57 13.47 -15.03
C GLN A 180 -7.29 11.99 -14.75
N ARG A 181 -7.68 11.13 -15.69
CA ARG A 181 -7.37 9.71 -15.60
C ARG A 181 -5.85 9.53 -15.73
N PRO A 182 -5.26 8.58 -15.00
CA PRO A 182 -3.90 8.18 -15.24
C PRO A 182 -3.73 7.85 -16.73
N LEU A 183 -2.80 8.53 -17.41
CA LEU A 183 -2.49 8.25 -18.80
C LEU A 183 -1.98 6.80 -18.93
N ALA A 184 -1.94 6.25 -20.14
CA ALA A 184 -1.43 4.90 -20.46
C ALA A 184 0.08 4.74 -20.18
N ALA A 185 0.49 5.06 -18.99
CA ALA A 185 1.86 4.98 -18.46
C ALA A 185 1.82 4.46 -17.02
N HIS A 186 2.92 3.87 -16.58
CA HIS A 186 3.11 3.65 -15.16
C HIS A 186 3.31 4.99 -14.45
N TRP A 187 2.83 5.11 -13.21
CA TRP A 187 3.15 6.25 -12.35
C TRP A 187 4.02 5.76 -11.21
N ARG A 188 5.18 6.38 -11.06
CA ARG A 188 6.14 6.05 -10.01
C ARG A 188 6.14 7.11 -8.92
N PHE A 189 6.21 6.67 -7.68
CA PHE A 189 6.50 7.51 -6.54
C PHE A 189 8.00 7.82 -6.53
N ARG A 190 8.32 9.11 -6.38
CA ARG A 190 9.69 9.60 -6.27
C ARG A 190 10.17 9.45 -4.83
N VAL A 191 11.13 8.56 -4.59
CA VAL A 191 11.70 8.41 -3.26
C VAL A 191 12.65 9.57 -2.93
N PRO A 192 12.79 9.96 -1.65
CA PRO A 192 13.74 10.98 -1.20
C PRO A 192 15.14 10.38 -1.07
N ASP A 193 15.95 10.44 -2.13
CA ASP A 193 17.26 9.81 -2.17
C ASP A 193 18.13 10.20 -0.97
N GLY A 194 18.81 9.23 -0.39
CA GLY A 194 19.68 9.38 0.78
C GLY A 194 18.94 9.48 2.12
N GLU A 195 17.61 9.58 2.12
CA GLU A 195 16.86 9.61 3.38
C GLU A 195 16.77 8.22 4.00
N ARG A 196 17.10 8.13 5.30
CA ARG A 196 16.91 6.93 6.10
C ARG A 196 15.46 6.86 6.57
N ILE A 197 14.77 5.80 6.21
CA ILE A 197 13.42 5.49 6.67
C ILE A 197 13.51 4.43 7.76
N GLU A 198 12.84 4.64 8.87
CA GLU A 198 12.90 3.76 10.04
C GLU A 198 11.49 3.48 10.55
N PHE A 199 11.30 2.27 11.09
CA PHE A 199 10.14 1.91 11.90
C PHE A 199 10.53 0.85 12.94
N VAL A 200 9.65 0.64 13.91
CA VAL A 200 9.78 -0.44 14.88
C VAL A 200 8.76 -1.50 14.56
N ASP A 201 9.24 -2.69 14.25
CA ASP A 201 8.40 -3.88 14.11
C ASP A 201 8.23 -4.53 15.48
N GLU A 202 7.01 -4.93 15.81
CA GLU A 202 6.64 -5.47 17.12
C GLU A 202 7.39 -6.77 17.47
N ARG A 203 7.93 -7.48 16.47
CA ARG A 203 8.64 -8.74 16.67
C ARG A 203 10.13 -8.64 16.45
N ILE A 204 10.56 -8.05 15.31
CA ILE A 204 11.98 -8.01 14.89
C ILE A 204 12.66 -6.69 15.27
N GLY A 205 11.94 -5.80 15.99
CA GLY A 205 12.51 -4.57 16.49
C GLY A 205 12.74 -3.50 15.43
N ARG A 206 13.73 -2.62 15.65
CA ARG A 206 14.02 -1.48 14.77
C ARG A 206 14.51 -1.94 13.41
N GLN A 207 13.85 -1.45 12.38
CA GLN A 207 14.20 -1.68 10.98
C GLN A 207 14.55 -0.36 10.31
N SER A 208 15.51 -0.34 9.39
CA SER A 208 15.88 0.85 8.65
C SER A 208 16.33 0.53 7.24
N ALA A 209 16.01 1.41 6.30
CA ALA A 209 16.48 1.37 4.92
C ALA A 209 16.73 2.78 4.39
N VAL A 210 17.65 2.93 3.46
CA VAL A 210 17.98 4.21 2.84
C VAL A 210 17.36 4.28 1.45
N ALA A 211 16.46 5.24 1.26
CA ALA A 211 15.81 5.50 -0.02
C ALA A 211 16.84 5.86 -1.10
N GLY A 212 16.68 5.34 -2.31
CA GLY A 212 17.62 5.49 -3.42
C GLY A 212 18.78 4.50 -3.41
N ARG A 213 19.07 3.85 -2.25
CA ARG A 213 20.11 2.82 -2.13
C ARG A 213 19.54 1.42 -1.93
N ASP A 214 18.68 1.26 -0.93
CA ASP A 214 18.12 -0.04 -0.55
C ASP A 214 16.80 -0.31 -1.29
N PHE A 215 16.14 0.71 -1.76
CA PHE A 215 14.97 0.66 -2.66
C PHE A 215 14.84 1.95 -3.45
N GLY A 216 14.36 1.86 -4.69
CA GLY A 216 14.19 3.00 -5.60
C GLY A 216 12.74 3.44 -5.80
N ASP A 217 12.54 4.33 -6.79
CA ASP A 217 11.20 4.78 -7.19
C ASP A 217 10.33 3.59 -7.58
N PHE A 218 9.15 3.51 -7.01
CA PHE A 218 8.26 2.36 -7.15
C PHE A 218 6.92 2.75 -7.79
N ILE A 219 6.27 1.79 -8.43
CA ILE A 219 5.00 1.99 -9.11
C ILE A 219 3.89 2.15 -8.08
N VAL A 220 3.07 3.21 -8.24
CA VAL A 220 1.82 3.45 -7.50
C VAL A 220 0.57 3.29 -8.37
N TRP A 221 0.72 3.44 -9.70
CA TRP A 221 -0.36 3.20 -10.66
C TRP A 221 0.20 2.53 -11.92
N ARG A 222 -0.45 1.49 -12.38
CA ARG A 222 -0.03 0.70 -13.53
C ARG A 222 -0.59 1.30 -14.82
N ARG A 223 0.08 1.06 -15.96
CA ARG A 223 -0.35 1.53 -17.28
C ARG A 223 -1.66 0.91 -17.77
N ASP A 224 -2.05 -0.25 -17.22
CA ASP A 224 -3.31 -0.94 -17.46
C ASP A 224 -4.47 -0.39 -16.61
N ASP A 225 -4.29 0.82 -16.08
CA ASP A 225 -5.27 1.56 -15.30
C ASP A 225 -5.69 0.88 -13.98
N VAL A 226 -4.74 0.24 -13.33
CA VAL A 226 -4.91 -0.43 -12.03
C VAL A 226 -3.97 0.21 -11.00
N PRO A 227 -4.43 0.49 -9.76
CA PRO A 227 -3.53 0.91 -8.68
C PRO A 227 -2.52 -0.20 -8.39
N ALA A 228 -1.30 0.17 -8.04
CA ALA A 228 -0.31 -0.80 -7.59
C ALA A 228 -0.57 -1.19 -6.13
N TYR A 229 -0.12 -2.40 -5.76
CA TYR A 229 -0.25 -2.97 -4.42
C TYR A 229 0.11 -1.98 -3.31
N GLN A 230 1.24 -1.30 -3.42
CA GLN A 230 1.73 -0.37 -2.39
C GLN A 230 0.73 0.75 -2.08
N LEU A 231 0.10 1.33 -3.10
CA LEU A 231 -0.89 2.39 -2.91
C LEU A 231 -2.20 1.84 -2.37
N ALA A 232 -2.68 0.73 -2.93
CA ALA A 232 -3.97 0.15 -2.56
C ALA A 232 -4.01 -0.28 -1.09
N VAL A 233 -2.96 -0.99 -0.63
CA VAL A 233 -2.86 -1.43 0.77
C VAL A 233 -2.87 -0.25 1.74
N VAL A 234 -2.07 0.80 1.48
CA VAL A 234 -2.03 1.99 2.33
C VAL A 234 -3.39 2.67 2.45
N VAL A 235 -4.07 2.87 1.32
CA VAL A 235 -5.39 3.50 1.28
C VAL A 235 -6.43 2.66 2.02
N ASP A 236 -6.41 1.35 1.81
CA ASP A 236 -7.38 0.45 2.42
C ASP A 236 -7.16 0.26 3.92
N ASP A 237 -5.92 0.09 4.36
CA ASP A 237 -5.59 -0.06 5.76
C ASP A 237 -6.06 1.15 6.57
N VAL A 238 -5.89 2.37 6.04
CA VAL A 238 -6.42 3.58 6.68
C VAL A 238 -7.94 3.64 6.63
N ALA A 239 -8.54 3.38 5.46
CA ALA A 239 -9.98 3.45 5.29
C ALA A 239 -10.74 2.44 6.16
N MET A 240 -10.16 1.26 6.36
CA MET A 240 -10.69 0.19 7.22
C MET A 240 -10.22 0.31 8.68
N ARG A 241 -9.46 1.39 9.01
CA ARG A 241 -8.93 1.66 10.36
C ARG A 241 -8.08 0.52 10.91
N ILE A 242 -7.31 -0.14 10.07
CA ILE A 242 -6.38 -1.19 10.50
C ILE A 242 -5.36 -0.57 11.44
N SER A 243 -5.20 -1.16 12.62
CA SER A 243 -4.28 -0.68 13.65
C SER A 243 -2.97 -1.47 13.67
N GLU A 244 -3.00 -2.70 13.13
CA GLU A 244 -1.82 -3.55 13.05
C GLU A 244 -1.85 -4.44 11.81
N VAL A 245 -0.70 -4.61 11.20
CA VAL A 245 -0.46 -5.42 10.00
C VAL A 245 0.49 -6.56 10.34
N ALA A 246 -0.03 -7.79 10.45
CA ALA A 246 0.79 -9.00 10.44
C ALA A 246 1.12 -9.39 8.99
N ARG A 247 2.42 -9.64 8.69
CA ARG A 247 2.91 -9.96 7.34
C ARG A 247 4.16 -10.83 7.36
N GLY A 248 4.49 -11.42 6.22
CA GLY A 248 5.73 -12.13 6.00
C GLY A 248 6.95 -11.20 5.95
N GLU A 249 8.14 -11.76 6.15
CA GLU A 249 9.42 -11.05 6.10
C GLU A 249 9.75 -10.53 4.69
N ASP A 250 9.29 -11.23 3.65
CA ASP A 250 9.37 -10.84 2.25
C ASP A 250 8.74 -9.47 1.94
N LEU A 251 7.82 -9.01 2.79
CA LEU A 251 7.18 -7.70 2.66
C LEU A 251 7.89 -6.58 3.45
N LEU A 252 9.06 -6.84 4.02
CA LEU A 252 9.77 -5.86 4.82
C LEU A 252 10.15 -4.62 4.00
N LEU A 253 10.69 -4.82 2.81
CA LEU A 253 11.05 -3.73 1.90
C LEU A 253 9.82 -2.94 1.42
N SER A 254 8.70 -3.63 1.21
CA SER A 254 7.41 -3.00 0.90
C SER A 254 6.93 -2.07 2.00
N THR A 255 7.24 -2.36 3.26
CA THR A 255 6.87 -1.50 4.40
C THR A 255 7.52 -0.13 4.31
N PHE A 256 8.81 -0.03 3.93
CA PHE A 256 9.47 1.27 3.76
C PHE A 256 8.81 2.11 2.66
N ARG A 257 8.41 1.48 1.54
CA ARG A 257 7.67 2.13 0.46
C ARG A 257 6.29 2.62 0.94
N GLN A 258 5.59 1.80 1.70
CA GLN A 258 4.29 2.14 2.29
C GLN A 258 4.40 3.29 3.30
N LEU A 259 5.44 3.31 4.15
CA LEU A 259 5.69 4.41 5.08
C LEU A 259 5.88 5.76 4.36
N LEU A 260 6.54 5.76 3.20
CA LEU A 260 6.64 6.96 2.37
C LEU A 260 5.28 7.40 1.84
N LEU A 261 4.40 6.46 1.45
CA LEU A 261 3.04 6.78 1.01
C LEU A 261 2.16 7.27 2.17
N TYR A 262 2.24 6.66 3.36
CA TYR A 262 1.55 7.17 4.55
C TYR A 262 1.94 8.63 4.82
N ARG A 263 3.22 8.94 4.80
CA ARG A 263 3.74 10.30 4.99
C ARG A 263 3.27 11.26 3.89
N ALA A 264 3.37 10.85 2.63
CA ALA A 264 3.00 11.67 1.47
C ALA A 264 1.51 12.00 1.40
N LEU A 265 0.68 11.11 1.92
CA LEU A 265 -0.77 11.26 1.97
C LEU A 265 -1.28 11.89 3.29
N ASP A 266 -0.37 12.22 4.22
CA ASP A 266 -0.69 12.73 5.56
C ASP A 266 -1.58 11.75 6.35
N LEU A 267 -1.21 10.46 6.31
CA LEU A 267 -1.89 9.35 6.94
C LEU A 267 -1.04 8.75 8.07
N VAL A 268 -1.71 8.15 9.05
CA VAL A 268 -1.02 7.47 10.17
C VAL A 268 -0.85 6.00 9.83
N PRO A 269 0.39 5.47 9.84
CA PRO A 269 0.63 4.05 9.59
C PRO A 269 0.13 3.18 10.74
N PRO A 270 -0.28 1.92 10.47
CA PRO A 270 -0.53 0.92 11.50
C PRO A 270 0.79 0.49 12.15
N ARG A 271 0.69 -0.29 13.23
CA ARG A 271 1.82 -1.07 13.74
C ARG A 271 2.11 -2.24 12.80
N PHE A 272 3.34 -2.70 12.79
CA PHE A 272 3.76 -3.82 11.95
C PHE A 272 4.26 -4.98 12.80
N PHE A 273 3.90 -6.19 12.41
CA PHE A 273 4.35 -7.42 13.02
C PHE A 273 4.82 -8.39 11.93
N THR A 274 6.12 -8.63 11.88
CA THR A 274 6.73 -9.53 10.89
C THR A 274 6.70 -10.98 11.39
N ARG A 275 6.31 -11.89 10.53
CA ARG A 275 6.40 -13.33 10.71
C ARG A 275 7.63 -13.88 9.98
N HIS A 276 8.33 -14.85 10.55
CA HIS A 276 9.27 -15.70 9.80
C HIS A 276 8.54 -16.70 8.94
#